data_c67a8474e4d44c78686a3d0dc8909efc
#
_entry.id   c67a8474e4d44c78686a3d0dc8909efc
#
_cell.length_a   1.000
_cell.length_b   1.000
_cell.length_c   1.000
_cell.angle_alpha   90.00
_cell.angle_beta   90.00
_cell.angle_gamma   90.00
#
_symmetry.space_group_name_H-M   'P 1'
#
loop_
_entity.id
_entity.type
_entity.pdbx_description
1 polymer ?
#
loop_
_entity_poly.entity_id
_entity_poly.type
_entity_poly.pdbx_seq_one_letter_code
_entity_poly.pdbx_strand_id
1 'polypeptide(L)'
;VFAPLGKMDGFPKTRVNPSKPQESHSVFMKSEIRTILLGIGQFLFCALLSASAYGLYVLNLRVSVPVESLIELGQEALLLSAAIFTLRTASLEKALSGGLWLVGGFLVALFIRELDGWIGHAWVYCELVWLCGVAWAVKAAGLGTVIPGLAHFIGHRAFPIMCAGVAILLVYSRLYGMQTLWLAYAGEACSGLYSVKTLSEESTELLAYMMIFTSAAFYAGNCLRMRRRRARAERLQKEAGIKTA
;
A
#
# COMPACT_ATOMS: atom_id res chain seq x y z
N VAL A 1 -18.22 6.15 -18.62
CA VAL A 1 -17.80 7.03 -19.71
C VAL A 1 -16.30 7.02 -19.74
N PHE A 2 -15.69 6.11 -20.54
CA PHE A 2 -14.26 6.04 -20.76
C PHE A 2 -13.88 7.14 -21.76
N ALA A 3 -13.05 8.08 -21.34
CA ALA A 3 -12.43 9.03 -22.26
C ALA A 3 -11.42 8.27 -23.15
N PRO A 4 -11.28 8.58 -24.45
CA PRO A 4 -10.34 7.92 -25.32
C PRO A 4 -8.91 8.21 -24.87
N LEU A 5 -8.08 7.17 -24.82
CA LEU A 5 -6.64 7.22 -24.62
C LEU A 5 -6.05 8.24 -25.62
N GLY A 6 -5.65 9.40 -25.08
CA GLY A 6 -4.92 10.40 -25.84
C GLY A 6 -3.67 9.80 -26.45
N LYS A 7 -3.42 10.11 -27.73
CA LYS A 7 -2.22 9.73 -28.46
C LYS A 7 -0.98 10.02 -27.62
N MET A 8 -0.23 8.99 -27.32
CA MET A 8 1.13 9.10 -26.76
C MET A 8 2.08 9.55 -27.87
N ASP A 9 1.96 10.82 -28.27
CA ASP A 9 2.94 11.46 -29.14
C ASP A 9 4.04 12.02 -28.25
N GLY A 10 5.18 11.36 -28.18
CA GLY A 10 6.31 11.91 -27.46
C GLY A 10 7.40 10.93 -27.06
N PHE A 11 7.71 9.92 -27.85
CA PHE A 11 9.03 9.30 -27.73
C PHE A 11 10.07 10.31 -28.27
N PRO A 12 11.05 10.73 -27.46
CA PRO A 12 12.13 11.55 -27.99
C PRO A 12 12.85 10.75 -29.07
N LYS A 13 12.79 11.23 -30.30
CA LYS A 13 13.62 10.73 -31.41
C LYS A 13 15.08 11.03 -31.04
N THR A 14 15.70 10.16 -30.26
CA THR A 14 17.15 10.14 -30.11
C THR A 14 17.74 9.90 -31.48
N ARG A 15 18.46 10.92 -32.01
CA ARG A 15 19.30 10.77 -33.20
C ARG A 15 20.29 9.63 -32.93
N VAL A 16 20.02 8.47 -33.49
CA VAL A 16 20.90 7.31 -33.42
C VAL A 16 22.09 7.63 -34.30
N ASN A 17 23.24 7.82 -33.68
CA ASN A 17 24.50 7.95 -34.38
C ASN A 17 24.87 6.56 -34.93
N PRO A 18 24.98 6.35 -36.25
CA PRO A 18 25.10 5.02 -36.85
C PRO A 18 26.44 4.31 -36.59
N SER A 19 27.39 4.94 -35.86
CA SER A 19 28.72 4.39 -35.63
C SER A 19 28.88 3.54 -34.35
N LYS A 20 27.80 3.28 -33.53
CA LYS A 20 27.89 2.43 -32.33
C LYS A 20 26.66 1.53 -32.11
N PRO A 21 26.37 0.54 -32.94
CA PRO A 21 25.21 -0.34 -32.73
C PRO A 21 25.34 -1.29 -31.52
N GLN A 22 26.55 -1.66 -31.15
CA GLN A 22 26.82 -2.72 -30.17
C GLN A 22 26.69 -2.29 -28.70
N GLU A 23 27.04 -1.03 -28.36
CA GLU A 23 26.88 -0.47 -27.01
C GLU A 23 25.40 -0.23 -26.65
N SER A 24 24.58 0.18 -27.61
CA SER A 24 23.13 0.43 -27.37
C SER A 24 22.38 -0.84 -27.02
N HIS A 25 22.70 -1.97 -27.65
CA HIS A 25 22.05 -3.25 -27.43
C HIS A 25 22.36 -3.83 -26.03
N SER A 26 23.59 -3.69 -25.56
CA SER A 26 23.99 -4.17 -24.24
C SER A 26 23.39 -3.36 -23.09
N VAL A 27 23.22 -2.05 -23.26
CA VAL A 27 22.58 -1.15 -22.28
C VAL A 27 21.07 -1.41 -22.21
N PHE A 28 20.43 -1.63 -23.37
CA PHE A 28 19.01 -1.97 -23.47
C PHE A 28 18.71 -3.30 -22.79
N MET A 29 19.46 -4.35 -23.10
CA MET A 29 19.31 -5.68 -22.50
C MET A 29 19.51 -5.68 -20.97
N LYS A 30 20.45 -4.90 -20.43
CA LYS A 30 20.65 -4.73 -19.00
C LYS A 30 19.44 -4.07 -18.33
N SER A 31 18.78 -3.14 -19.00
CA SER A 31 17.55 -2.48 -18.52
C SER A 31 16.38 -3.46 -18.43
N GLU A 32 16.19 -4.32 -19.42
CA GLU A 32 15.14 -5.32 -19.48
C GLU A 32 15.33 -6.40 -18.42
N ILE A 33 16.53 -6.96 -18.29
CA ILE A 33 16.87 -7.93 -17.24
C ILE A 33 16.59 -7.36 -15.86
N ARG A 34 16.97 -6.10 -15.62
CA ARG A 34 16.67 -5.43 -14.35
C ARG A 34 15.18 -5.33 -14.09
N THR A 35 14.38 -5.05 -15.10
CA THR A 35 12.91 -4.96 -14.99
C THR A 35 12.30 -6.32 -14.65
N ILE A 36 12.78 -7.38 -15.30
CA ILE A 36 12.37 -8.76 -15.01
C ILE A 36 12.73 -9.16 -13.58
N LEU A 37 13.97 -8.91 -13.16
CA LEU A 37 14.42 -9.22 -11.78
C LEU A 37 13.60 -8.47 -10.72
N LEU A 38 13.24 -7.20 -10.98
CA LEU A 38 12.36 -6.44 -10.10
C LEU A 38 10.95 -7.04 -10.05
N GLY A 39 10.42 -7.50 -11.18
CA GLY A 39 9.12 -8.19 -11.25
C GLY A 39 9.13 -9.51 -10.46
N ILE A 40 10.17 -10.31 -10.63
CA ILE A 40 10.37 -11.55 -9.85
C ILE A 40 10.45 -11.23 -8.36
N GLY A 41 11.22 -10.21 -7.97
CA GLY A 41 11.33 -9.79 -6.57
C GLY A 41 9.98 -9.34 -5.97
N GLN A 42 9.16 -8.65 -6.75
CA GLN A 42 7.81 -8.26 -6.34
C GLN A 42 6.89 -9.48 -6.17
N PHE A 43 6.96 -10.43 -7.12
CA PHE A 43 6.20 -11.67 -7.04
C PHE A 43 6.59 -12.48 -5.80
N LEU A 44 7.90 -12.67 -5.56
CA LEU A 44 8.39 -13.38 -4.38
C LEU A 44 7.96 -12.69 -3.07
N PHE A 45 7.99 -11.36 -3.03
CA PHE A 45 7.49 -10.62 -1.88
C PHE A 45 6.01 -10.91 -1.61
N CYS A 46 5.16 -10.86 -2.64
CA CYS A 46 3.74 -11.17 -2.50
C CYS A 46 3.50 -12.64 -2.11
N ALA A 47 4.28 -13.57 -2.68
CA ALA A 47 4.19 -14.98 -2.35
C ALA A 47 4.59 -15.27 -0.88
N LEU A 48 5.67 -14.64 -0.40
CA LEU A 48 6.09 -14.77 1.00
C LEU A 48 5.07 -14.14 1.96
N LEU A 49 4.50 -12.99 1.59
CA LEU A 49 3.46 -12.35 2.39
C LEU A 49 2.21 -13.25 2.47
N SER A 50 1.79 -13.85 1.36
CA SER A 50 0.67 -14.81 1.34
C SER A 50 0.99 -16.09 2.14
N ALA A 51 2.23 -16.58 2.05
CA ALA A 51 2.67 -17.73 2.85
C ALA A 51 2.70 -17.40 4.36
N SER A 52 2.94 -16.14 4.75
CA SER A 52 2.86 -15.73 6.16
C SER A 52 1.44 -15.85 6.73
N ALA A 53 0.40 -15.61 5.92
CA ALA A 53 -0.98 -15.87 6.32
C ALA A 53 -1.21 -17.34 6.66
N TYR A 54 -0.75 -18.26 5.79
CA TYR A 54 -0.82 -19.70 6.07
C TYR A 54 -0.08 -20.02 7.39
N GLY A 55 1.09 -19.43 7.61
CA GLY A 55 1.85 -19.60 8.85
C GLY A 55 1.07 -19.12 10.09
N LEU A 56 0.36 -18.00 10.01
CA LEU A 56 -0.49 -17.51 11.09
C LEU A 56 -1.61 -18.51 11.44
N TYR A 57 -2.31 -19.06 10.44
CA TYR A 57 -3.35 -20.07 10.66
C TYR A 57 -2.80 -21.33 11.29
N VAL A 58 -1.67 -21.86 10.81
CA VAL A 58 -1.01 -23.06 11.37
C VAL A 58 -0.56 -22.80 12.82
N LEU A 59 -0.01 -21.63 13.10
CA LEU A 59 0.41 -21.27 14.45
C LEU A 59 -0.80 -21.18 15.39
N ASN A 60 -1.87 -20.58 14.95
CA ASN A 60 -3.10 -20.46 15.69
C ASN A 60 -3.69 -21.82 16.08
N LEU A 61 -3.69 -22.80 15.17
CA LEU A 61 -4.14 -24.16 15.44
C LEU A 61 -3.27 -24.88 16.50
N ARG A 62 -1.97 -24.54 16.59
CA ARG A 62 -1.04 -25.16 17.55
C ARG A 62 -1.09 -24.56 18.95
N VAL A 63 -1.38 -23.28 19.06
CA VAL A 63 -1.26 -22.53 20.33
C VAL A 63 -2.57 -22.52 21.11
N SER A 64 -3.66 -23.09 20.58
CA SER A 64 -5.00 -23.11 21.21
C SER A 64 -5.51 -21.71 21.63
N VAL A 65 -5.04 -20.66 20.95
CA VAL A 65 -5.55 -19.30 21.09
C VAL A 65 -6.81 -19.17 20.24
N PRO A 66 -7.82 -18.39 20.65
CA PRO A 66 -8.95 -18.09 19.78
C PRO A 66 -8.48 -17.66 18.39
N VAL A 67 -9.07 -18.24 17.32
CA VAL A 67 -8.66 -17.99 15.91
C VAL A 67 -8.57 -16.51 15.59
N GLU A 68 -9.46 -15.74 16.20
CA GLU A 68 -9.64 -14.32 16.02
C GLU A 68 -8.39 -13.52 16.42
N SER A 69 -7.80 -13.81 17.59
CA SER A 69 -6.79 -12.93 18.18
C SER A 69 -5.45 -12.82 17.44
N LEU A 70 -4.93 -13.91 16.82
CA LEU A 70 -3.66 -13.84 16.08
C LEU A 70 -3.83 -13.27 14.66
N ILE A 71 -4.97 -13.51 14.05
CA ILE A 71 -5.29 -13.00 12.73
C ILE A 71 -5.55 -11.49 12.80
N GLU A 72 -6.36 -11.06 13.76
CA GLU A 72 -6.62 -9.64 14.04
C GLU A 72 -5.32 -8.88 14.32
N LEU A 73 -4.44 -9.41 15.18
CA LEU A 73 -3.13 -8.81 15.42
C LEU A 73 -2.29 -8.69 14.14
N GLY A 74 -2.36 -9.70 13.25
CA GLY A 74 -1.70 -9.66 11.94
C GLY A 74 -2.28 -8.57 11.04
N GLN A 75 -3.59 -8.40 11.02
CA GLN A 75 -4.30 -7.36 10.27
C GLN A 75 -3.91 -5.96 10.78
N GLU A 76 -3.97 -5.75 12.08
CA GLU A 76 -3.57 -4.51 12.74
C GLU A 76 -2.10 -4.15 12.45
N ALA A 77 -1.19 -5.12 12.52
CA ALA A 77 0.23 -4.91 12.24
C ALA A 77 0.49 -4.51 10.78
N LEU A 78 -0.21 -5.13 9.83
CA LEU A 78 -0.13 -4.79 8.39
C LEU A 78 -0.64 -3.37 8.14
N LEU A 79 -1.80 -3.04 8.69
CA LEU A 79 -2.44 -1.75 8.49
C LEU A 79 -1.63 -0.62 9.13
N LEU A 80 -1.16 -0.81 10.37
CA LEU A 80 -0.29 0.12 11.06
C LEU A 80 1.02 0.34 10.29
N SER A 81 1.63 -0.74 9.78
CA SER A 81 2.84 -0.66 8.98
C SER A 81 2.62 0.13 7.68
N ALA A 82 1.49 -0.08 7.00
CA ALA A 82 1.11 0.68 5.81
C ALA A 82 0.95 2.17 6.10
N ALA A 83 0.30 2.50 7.22
CA ALA A 83 0.14 3.87 7.69
C ALA A 83 1.50 4.52 8.00
N ILE A 84 2.37 3.84 8.75
CA ILE A 84 3.72 4.33 9.07
C ILE A 84 4.53 4.58 7.79
N PHE A 85 4.54 3.67 6.82
CA PHE A 85 5.27 3.85 5.57
C PHE A 85 4.78 5.08 4.80
N THR A 86 3.46 5.28 4.74
CA THR A 86 2.87 6.42 4.03
C THR A 86 3.16 7.74 4.74
N LEU A 87 2.96 7.82 6.05
CA LEU A 87 3.22 9.01 6.86
C LEU A 87 4.71 9.37 6.91
N ARG A 88 5.59 8.37 6.99
CA ARG A 88 7.04 8.60 6.89
C ARG A 88 7.41 9.16 5.52
N THR A 89 6.80 8.67 4.45
CA THR A 89 7.01 9.21 3.11
C THR A 89 6.51 10.66 3.02
N ALA A 90 5.36 10.98 3.61
CA ALA A 90 4.85 12.35 3.72
C ALA A 90 5.84 13.29 4.43
N SER A 91 6.49 12.83 5.48
CA SER A 91 7.47 13.60 6.23
C SER A 91 8.77 13.84 5.44
N LEU A 92 9.13 12.89 4.55
CA LEU A 92 10.37 12.94 3.76
C LEU A 92 10.22 13.72 2.45
N GLU A 93 9.07 13.64 1.78
CA GLU A 93 8.78 14.25 0.48
C GLU A 93 7.88 15.49 0.65
N LYS A 94 8.48 16.61 1.07
CA LYS A 94 7.76 17.84 1.43
C LYS A 94 6.84 18.36 0.33
N ALA A 95 7.21 18.24 -0.94
CA ALA A 95 6.39 18.67 -2.08
C ALA A 95 5.10 17.86 -2.25
N LEU A 96 5.00 16.66 -1.66
CA LEU A 96 3.87 15.73 -1.75
C LEU A 96 3.17 15.55 -0.40
N SER A 97 3.65 16.23 0.62
CA SER A 97 3.35 15.96 2.02
C SER A 97 1.85 16.02 2.33
N GLY A 98 1.15 17.06 1.90
CA GLY A 98 -0.29 17.23 2.22
C GLY A 98 -1.16 16.10 1.69
N GLY A 99 -0.94 15.66 0.43
CA GLY A 99 -1.66 14.53 -0.14
C GLY A 99 -1.36 13.21 0.55
N LEU A 100 -0.09 12.98 0.92
CA LEU A 100 0.33 11.76 1.61
C LEU A 100 -0.13 11.74 3.08
N TRP A 101 -0.28 12.90 3.73
CA TRP A 101 -0.92 13.00 5.04
C TRP A 101 -2.39 12.58 4.99
N LEU A 102 -3.12 12.91 3.92
CA LEU A 102 -4.50 12.44 3.74
C LEU A 102 -4.57 10.93 3.56
N VAL A 103 -3.71 10.35 2.71
CA VAL A 103 -3.68 8.90 2.49
C VAL A 103 -3.25 8.16 3.76
N GLY A 104 -2.16 8.58 4.41
CA GLY A 104 -1.71 7.98 5.66
C GLY A 104 -2.71 8.19 6.80
N GLY A 105 -3.35 9.36 6.85
CA GLY A 105 -4.42 9.67 7.79
C GLY A 105 -5.62 8.75 7.66
N PHE A 106 -6.03 8.45 6.43
CA PHE A 106 -7.08 7.47 6.15
C PHE A 106 -6.69 6.07 6.63
N LEU A 107 -5.45 5.63 6.41
CA LEU A 107 -4.99 4.32 6.88
C LEU A 107 -4.96 4.21 8.42
N VAL A 108 -4.59 5.30 9.11
CA VAL A 108 -4.67 5.34 10.58
C VAL A 108 -6.13 5.37 11.06
N ALA A 109 -7.02 6.06 10.35
CA ALA A 109 -8.45 6.04 10.68
C ALA A 109 -9.03 4.61 10.58
N LEU A 110 -8.68 3.87 9.53
CA LEU A 110 -9.02 2.45 9.42
C LEU A 110 -8.44 1.64 10.59
N PHE A 111 -7.19 1.90 10.98
CA PHE A 111 -6.56 1.23 12.11
C PHE A 111 -7.26 1.52 13.45
N ILE A 112 -7.61 2.78 13.72
CA ILE A 112 -8.36 3.16 14.93
C ILE A 112 -9.71 2.43 14.99
N ARG A 113 -10.36 2.26 13.85
CA ARG A 113 -11.62 1.53 13.76
C ARG A 113 -11.46 0.04 14.10
N GLU A 114 -10.36 -0.60 13.67
CA GLU A 114 -10.10 -2.01 13.99
C GLU A 114 -9.83 -2.23 15.48
N LEU A 115 -9.46 -1.18 16.23
CA LEU A 115 -9.30 -1.25 17.68
C LEU A 115 -10.61 -1.22 18.46
N ASP A 116 -11.78 -1.25 17.82
CA ASP A 116 -13.08 -1.16 18.49
C ASP A 116 -13.30 -2.30 19.51
N GLY A 117 -12.79 -3.50 19.24
CA GLY A 117 -12.78 -4.64 20.14
C GLY A 117 -12.02 -4.37 21.46
N TRP A 118 -10.98 -3.52 21.42
CA TRP A 118 -10.14 -3.17 22.58
C TRP A 118 -10.65 -1.95 23.35
N ILE A 119 -11.10 -0.92 22.63
CA ILE A 119 -11.46 0.38 23.21
C ILE A 119 -12.96 0.65 23.23
N GLY A 120 -13.76 -0.30 22.71
CA GLY A 120 -15.22 -0.15 22.62
C GLY A 120 -15.59 1.13 21.87
N HIS A 121 -16.72 1.73 22.19
CA HIS A 121 -17.22 2.94 21.51
C HIS A 121 -16.29 4.17 21.58
N ALA A 122 -15.20 4.14 22.37
CA ALA A 122 -14.24 5.23 22.44
C ALA A 122 -13.47 5.44 21.12
N TRP A 123 -13.45 4.47 20.22
CA TRP A 123 -12.81 4.62 18.89
C TRP A 123 -13.32 5.84 18.13
N VAL A 124 -14.62 6.18 18.24
CA VAL A 124 -15.22 7.35 17.57
C VAL A 124 -14.53 8.65 18.01
N TYR A 125 -14.27 8.80 19.30
CA TYR A 125 -13.59 10.00 19.84
C TYR A 125 -12.12 10.02 19.40
N CYS A 126 -11.44 8.88 19.40
CA CYS A 126 -10.06 8.76 18.93
C CYS A 126 -9.97 9.15 17.46
N GLU A 127 -10.92 8.70 16.63
CA GLU A 127 -10.98 9.02 15.21
C GLU A 127 -11.22 10.51 14.97
N LEU A 128 -12.14 11.14 15.69
CA LEU A 128 -12.38 12.59 15.59
C LEU A 128 -11.12 13.40 15.94
N VAL A 129 -10.44 13.06 17.03
CA VAL A 129 -9.18 13.70 17.42
C VAL A 129 -8.12 13.49 16.35
N TRP A 130 -8.01 12.27 15.81
CA TRP A 130 -7.09 11.96 14.74
C TRP A 130 -7.36 12.76 13.46
N LEU A 131 -8.62 12.85 13.03
CA LEU A 131 -9.01 13.63 11.83
C LEU A 131 -8.69 15.12 11.99
N CYS A 132 -8.89 15.69 13.20
CA CYS A 132 -8.44 17.06 13.50
C CYS A 132 -6.92 17.19 13.38
N GLY A 133 -6.16 16.18 13.88
CA GLY A 133 -4.71 16.12 13.74
C GLY A 133 -4.25 16.06 12.29
N VAL A 134 -4.91 15.24 11.45
CA VAL A 134 -4.64 15.15 10.01
C VAL A 134 -4.92 16.48 9.32
N ALA A 135 -6.06 17.13 9.60
CA ALA A 135 -6.39 18.42 9.04
C ALA A 135 -5.34 19.48 9.39
N TRP A 136 -4.90 19.50 10.64
CA TRP A 136 -3.80 20.36 11.09
C TRP A 136 -2.48 20.07 10.37
N ALA A 137 -2.10 18.77 10.25
CA ALA A 137 -0.87 18.35 9.56
C ALA A 137 -0.89 18.74 8.08
N VAL A 138 -2.04 18.58 7.39
CA VAL A 138 -2.23 19.00 5.99
C VAL A 138 -2.09 20.51 5.85
N LYS A 139 -2.68 21.29 6.77
CA LYS A 139 -2.53 22.74 6.80
C LYS A 139 -1.07 23.15 7.02
N ALA A 140 -0.39 22.51 7.95
CA ALA A 140 1.03 22.74 8.23
C ALA A 140 1.96 22.36 7.07
N ALA A 141 1.61 21.30 6.32
CA ALA A 141 2.32 20.90 5.10
C ALA A 141 2.13 21.86 3.93
N GLY A 142 1.08 22.69 3.97
CA GLY A 142 0.67 23.63 2.92
C GLY A 142 -0.34 22.99 1.96
N LEU A 143 -1.49 23.63 1.81
CA LEU A 143 -2.60 23.14 0.97
C LEU A 143 -2.20 22.92 -0.49
N GLY A 144 -1.22 23.67 -1.00
CA GLY A 144 -0.67 23.51 -2.36
C GLY A 144 0.03 22.16 -2.59
N THR A 145 0.36 21.39 -1.55
CA THR A 145 0.99 20.06 -1.65
C THR A 145 -0.01 18.90 -1.70
N VAL A 146 -1.31 19.19 -1.50
CA VAL A 146 -2.36 18.18 -1.44
C VAL A 146 -2.59 17.56 -2.81
N ILE A 147 -2.93 18.37 -3.80
CA ILE A 147 -3.22 17.86 -5.16
C ILE A 147 -2.01 17.18 -5.79
N PRO A 148 -0.81 17.77 -5.77
CA PRO A 148 0.38 17.08 -6.27
C PRO A 148 0.66 15.74 -5.56
N GLY A 149 0.48 15.70 -4.23
CA GLY A 149 0.68 14.48 -3.44
C GLY A 149 -0.32 13.37 -3.79
N LEU A 150 -1.60 13.71 -3.89
CA LEU A 150 -2.65 12.77 -4.32
C LEU A 150 -2.43 12.31 -5.76
N ALA A 151 -2.17 13.22 -6.68
CA ALA A 151 -1.92 12.89 -8.09
C ALA A 151 -0.71 11.96 -8.25
N HIS A 152 0.38 12.22 -7.51
CA HIS A 152 1.56 11.36 -7.51
C HIS A 152 1.27 9.96 -6.95
N PHE A 153 0.46 9.86 -5.88
CA PHE A 153 0.06 8.58 -5.29
C PHE A 153 -0.86 7.81 -6.22
N ILE A 154 -1.89 8.45 -6.77
CA ILE A 154 -2.87 7.87 -7.69
C ILE A 154 -2.21 7.42 -9.00
N GLY A 155 -1.29 8.21 -9.54
CA GLY A 155 -0.53 7.86 -10.74
C GLY A 155 0.52 6.75 -10.55
N HIS A 156 0.76 6.30 -9.32
CA HIS A 156 1.73 5.24 -9.05
C HIS A 156 1.15 3.86 -9.37
N ARG A 157 1.96 2.98 -9.98
CA ARG A 157 1.56 1.61 -10.38
C ARG A 157 1.02 0.73 -9.22
N ALA A 158 1.31 1.07 -7.99
CA ALA A 158 0.80 0.35 -6.82
C ALA A 158 -0.60 0.79 -6.39
N PHE A 159 -1.11 1.93 -6.87
CA PHE A 159 -2.41 2.46 -6.50
C PHE A 159 -3.59 1.52 -6.82
N PRO A 160 -3.65 0.84 -7.98
CA PRO A 160 -4.72 -0.14 -8.23
C PRO A 160 -4.78 -1.28 -7.20
N ILE A 161 -3.63 -1.68 -6.63
CA ILE A 161 -3.57 -2.68 -5.56
C ILE A 161 -4.20 -2.13 -4.28
N MET A 162 -3.95 -0.86 -3.95
CA MET A 162 -4.61 -0.17 -2.83
C MET A 162 -6.12 -0.16 -3.02
N CYS A 163 -6.59 0.25 -4.21
CA CYS A 163 -8.01 0.30 -4.53
C CYS A 163 -8.68 -1.07 -4.40
N ALA A 164 -8.04 -2.12 -4.91
CA ALA A 164 -8.56 -3.47 -4.81
C ALA A 164 -8.64 -3.94 -3.35
N GLY A 165 -7.59 -3.69 -2.54
CA GLY A 165 -7.59 -4.00 -1.11
C GLY A 165 -8.72 -3.28 -0.36
N VAL A 166 -8.86 -1.96 -0.57
CA VAL A 166 -9.93 -1.17 0.06
C VAL A 166 -11.32 -1.66 -0.40
N ALA A 167 -11.49 -1.98 -1.69
CA ALA A 167 -12.76 -2.51 -2.19
C ALA A 167 -13.12 -3.87 -1.59
N ILE A 168 -12.14 -4.76 -1.44
CA ILE A 168 -12.33 -6.07 -0.78
C ILE A 168 -12.73 -5.84 0.70
N LEU A 169 -12.04 -4.96 1.40
CA LEU A 169 -12.33 -4.64 2.79
C LEU A 169 -13.74 -4.08 2.99
N LEU A 170 -14.14 -3.12 2.15
CA LEU A 170 -15.42 -2.44 2.31
C LEU A 170 -16.63 -3.23 1.81
N VAL A 171 -16.43 -4.14 0.86
CA VAL A 171 -17.53 -4.87 0.19
C VAL A 171 -17.53 -6.34 0.58
N TYR A 172 -16.46 -7.07 0.26
CA TYR A 172 -16.45 -8.52 0.42
C TYR A 172 -16.37 -8.96 1.88
N SER A 173 -15.57 -8.28 2.71
CA SER A 173 -15.56 -8.55 4.15
C SER A 173 -16.96 -8.38 4.74
N ARG A 174 -17.61 -7.25 4.43
CA ARG A 174 -18.98 -6.99 4.92
C ARG A 174 -20.01 -8.02 4.39
N LEU A 175 -19.87 -8.43 3.14
CA LEU A 175 -20.71 -9.48 2.56
C LEU A 175 -20.57 -10.80 3.34
N TYR A 176 -19.33 -11.23 3.58
CA TYR A 176 -19.07 -12.45 4.36
C TYR A 176 -19.41 -12.32 5.84
N GLY A 177 -19.38 -11.12 6.41
CA GLY A 177 -19.84 -10.81 7.76
C GLY A 177 -21.36 -10.88 7.97
N MET A 178 -22.15 -10.86 6.89
CA MET A 178 -23.61 -10.88 6.96
C MET A 178 -24.15 -12.26 7.37
N GLN A 179 -24.63 -12.40 8.60
CA GLN A 179 -25.23 -13.66 9.08
C GLN A 179 -26.43 -14.11 8.24
N THR A 180 -27.25 -13.18 7.75
CA THR A 180 -28.40 -13.47 6.89
C THR A 180 -28.01 -14.17 5.60
N LEU A 181 -26.85 -13.85 5.01
CA LEU A 181 -26.32 -14.52 3.82
C LEU A 181 -26.08 -16.00 4.11
N TRP A 182 -25.37 -16.30 5.19
CA TRP A 182 -25.02 -17.67 5.56
C TRP A 182 -26.23 -18.51 5.93
N LEU A 183 -27.20 -17.94 6.65
CA LEU A 183 -28.45 -18.63 6.99
C LEU A 183 -29.25 -18.96 5.76
N ALA A 184 -29.30 -18.10 4.74
CA ALA A 184 -29.99 -18.36 3.49
C ALA A 184 -29.41 -19.55 2.71
N TYR A 185 -28.10 -19.79 2.78
CA TYR A 185 -27.44 -20.89 2.05
C TYR A 185 -27.30 -22.17 2.88
N ALA A 186 -27.02 -22.08 4.18
CA ALA A 186 -26.72 -23.26 5.01
C ALA A 186 -27.90 -23.71 5.88
N GLY A 187 -28.94 -22.88 6.05
CA GLY A 187 -30.05 -23.13 6.96
C GLY A 187 -29.68 -22.94 8.43
N GLU A 188 -30.70 -22.82 9.28
CA GLU A 188 -30.55 -22.55 10.71
C GLU A 188 -29.96 -23.74 11.52
N ALA A 189 -30.05 -24.96 10.99
CA ALA A 189 -29.62 -26.18 11.68
C ALA A 189 -28.11 -26.48 11.55
N CYS A 190 -27.34 -25.65 10.83
CA CYS A 190 -25.92 -25.91 10.61
C CYS A 190 -25.06 -25.53 11.83
N SER A 191 -24.63 -26.53 12.59
CA SER A 191 -23.69 -26.34 13.70
C SER A 191 -22.33 -25.89 13.14
N GLY A 192 -21.75 -24.82 13.69
CA GLY A 192 -20.46 -24.27 13.23
C GLY A 192 -20.59 -23.20 12.16
N LEU A 193 -21.79 -22.82 11.73
CA LEU A 193 -22.00 -21.76 10.74
C LEU A 193 -21.33 -20.44 11.15
N TYR A 194 -21.41 -20.09 12.43
CA TYR A 194 -20.78 -18.88 12.95
C TYR A 194 -19.26 -18.90 12.76
N SER A 195 -18.61 -20.02 13.08
CA SER A 195 -17.14 -20.14 12.93
C SER A 195 -16.71 -20.07 11.47
N VAL A 196 -17.48 -20.66 10.55
CA VAL A 196 -17.20 -20.57 9.10
C VAL A 196 -17.36 -19.14 8.60
N LYS A 197 -18.43 -18.46 9.03
CA LYS A 197 -18.67 -17.05 8.74
C LYS A 197 -17.48 -16.19 9.19
N THR A 198 -17.13 -16.27 10.47
CA THR A 198 -16.03 -15.50 11.07
C THR A 198 -14.71 -15.78 10.36
N LEU A 199 -14.37 -17.04 10.12
CA LEU A 199 -13.16 -17.40 9.39
C LEU A 199 -13.13 -16.82 7.97
N SER A 200 -14.25 -16.80 7.26
CA SER A 200 -14.35 -16.24 5.91
C SER A 200 -14.19 -14.72 5.91
N GLU A 201 -14.82 -14.04 6.86
CA GLU A 201 -14.70 -12.59 7.08
C GLU A 201 -13.27 -12.20 7.37
N GLU A 202 -12.66 -12.79 8.40
CA GLU A 202 -11.29 -12.52 8.84
C GLU A 202 -10.24 -12.82 7.76
N SER A 203 -10.42 -13.93 7.01
CA SER A 203 -9.52 -14.27 5.91
C SER A 203 -9.56 -13.22 4.79
N THR A 204 -10.75 -12.70 4.51
CA THR A 204 -10.97 -11.69 3.48
C THR A 204 -10.39 -10.35 3.90
N GLU A 205 -10.53 -9.97 5.17
CA GLU A 205 -9.93 -8.78 5.74
C GLU A 205 -8.40 -8.86 5.74
N LEU A 206 -7.84 -9.98 6.16
CA LEU A 206 -6.39 -10.21 6.11
C LEU A 206 -5.83 -10.05 4.69
N LEU A 207 -6.50 -10.62 3.69
CA LEU A 207 -6.13 -10.44 2.28
C LEU A 207 -6.17 -8.96 1.88
N ALA A 208 -7.23 -8.24 2.24
CA ALA A 208 -7.36 -6.81 1.96
C ALA A 208 -6.21 -5.99 2.59
N TYR A 209 -5.87 -6.24 3.85
CA TYR A 209 -4.77 -5.57 4.53
C TYR A 209 -3.41 -5.92 3.95
N MET A 210 -3.19 -7.15 3.49
CA MET A 210 -1.97 -7.51 2.75
C MET A 210 -1.84 -6.72 1.45
N MET A 211 -2.93 -6.50 0.71
CA MET A 211 -2.91 -5.69 -0.50
C MET A 211 -2.64 -4.21 -0.20
N ILE A 212 -3.28 -3.65 0.81
CA ILE A 212 -3.07 -2.27 1.27
C ILE A 212 -1.61 -2.07 1.69
N PHE A 213 -1.08 -2.96 2.51
CA PHE A 213 0.32 -2.96 2.94
C PHE A 213 1.30 -3.05 1.77
N THR A 214 1.07 -3.98 0.85
CA THR A 214 1.90 -4.18 -0.36
C THR A 214 1.96 -2.89 -1.19
N SER A 215 0.81 -2.26 -1.40
CA SER A 215 0.74 -0.99 -2.13
C SER A 215 1.54 0.12 -1.43
N ALA A 216 1.34 0.31 -0.14
CA ALA A 216 2.04 1.31 0.66
C ALA A 216 3.56 1.06 0.68
N ALA A 217 3.99 -0.20 0.86
CA ALA A 217 5.40 -0.59 0.87
C ALA A 217 6.08 -0.34 -0.48
N PHE A 218 5.43 -0.68 -1.60
CA PHE A 218 5.98 -0.44 -2.93
C PHE A 218 6.05 1.05 -3.27
N TYR A 219 5.04 1.82 -2.89
CA TYR A 219 5.05 3.27 -3.04
C TYR A 219 6.18 3.92 -2.25
N ALA A 220 6.26 3.65 -0.95
CA ALA A 220 7.30 4.18 -0.08
C ALA A 220 8.70 3.77 -0.53
N GLY A 221 8.89 2.51 -0.90
CA GLY A 221 10.15 1.99 -1.43
C GLY A 221 10.59 2.71 -2.71
N ASN A 222 9.65 3.03 -3.59
CA ASN A 222 9.93 3.80 -4.81
C ASN A 222 10.36 5.24 -4.49
N CYS A 223 9.63 5.93 -3.62
CA CYS A 223 9.97 7.29 -3.18
C CYS A 223 11.36 7.33 -2.55
N LEU A 224 11.69 6.40 -1.66
CA LEU A 224 13.02 6.31 -1.05
C LEU A 224 14.14 6.06 -2.07
N ARG A 225 13.89 5.20 -3.08
CA ARG A 225 14.87 4.97 -4.17
C ARG A 225 15.10 6.24 -4.99
N MET A 226 14.04 6.95 -5.32
CA MET A 226 14.12 8.22 -6.07
C MET A 226 14.90 9.28 -5.27
N ARG A 227 14.62 9.43 -3.98
CA ARG A 227 15.32 10.34 -3.09
C ARG A 227 16.82 10.02 -3.00
N ARG A 228 17.18 8.74 -2.81
CA ARG A 228 18.60 8.32 -2.80
C ARG A 228 19.33 8.64 -4.11
N ARG A 229 18.65 8.49 -5.26
CA ARG A 229 19.20 8.82 -6.58
C ARG A 229 19.45 10.33 -6.71
N ARG A 230 18.49 11.18 -6.29
CA ARG A 230 18.64 12.64 -6.29
C ARG A 230 19.83 13.07 -5.42
N ALA A 231 19.90 12.59 -4.18
CA ALA A 231 21.00 12.90 -3.27
C ALA A 231 22.37 12.45 -3.81
N ARG A 232 22.43 11.30 -4.52
CA ARG A 232 23.68 10.86 -5.16
C ARG A 232 24.07 11.76 -6.34
N ALA A 233 23.12 12.16 -7.17
CA ALA A 233 23.37 13.06 -8.29
C ALA A 233 23.89 14.44 -7.81
N GLU A 234 23.29 14.99 -6.75
CA GLU A 234 23.73 16.26 -6.15
C GLU A 234 25.16 16.17 -5.59
N ARG A 235 25.54 15.06 -4.95
CA ARG A 235 26.92 14.84 -4.48
C ARG A 235 27.92 14.82 -5.63
N LEU A 236 27.62 14.06 -6.69
CA LEU A 236 28.48 13.97 -7.86
C LEU A 236 28.65 15.32 -8.57
N GLN A 237 27.60 16.14 -8.64
CA GLN A 237 27.70 17.50 -9.19
C GLN A 237 28.59 18.40 -8.33
N LYS A 238 28.48 18.35 -7.01
CA LYS A 238 29.34 19.09 -6.09
C LYS A 238 30.80 18.67 -6.23
N GLU A 239 31.10 17.37 -6.30
CA GLU A 239 32.45 16.84 -6.48
C GLU A 239 33.06 17.26 -7.85
N ALA A 240 32.23 17.28 -8.92
CA ALA A 240 32.67 17.76 -10.23
C ALA A 240 32.92 19.27 -10.25
N GLY A 241 32.11 20.09 -9.60
CA GLY A 241 32.29 21.54 -9.48
C GLY A 241 33.52 21.95 -8.67
N ILE A 242 33.91 21.17 -7.67
CA ILE A 242 35.12 21.41 -6.88
C ILE A 242 36.39 21.10 -7.71
N LYS A 243 36.32 20.17 -8.67
CA LYS A 243 37.45 19.81 -9.54
C LYS A 243 37.70 20.80 -10.69
N THR A 244 36.73 21.70 -10.96
CA THR A 244 36.83 22.71 -12.03
C THR A 244 37.15 24.12 -11.50
N ALA A 245 37.21 24.30 -10.20
CA ALA A 245 37.68 25.52 -9.51
C ALA A 245 39.07 25.34 -8.96
#